data_0481cb33ab522345fb979f3fdef021e0
#
_entry.id   0481cb33ab522345fb979f3fdef021e0
#
_cell.length_a   1.000
_cell.length_b   1.000
_cell.length_c   1.000
_cell.angle_alpha   90.00
_cell.angle_beta   90.00
_cell.angle_gamma   90.00
#
_symmetry.space_group_name_H-M   'P 1'
#
loop_
_entity.id
_entity.type
_entity.pdbx_description
1 polymer ?
#
loop_
_entity_poly.entity_id
_entity_poly.type
_entity_poly.pdbx_seq_one_letter_code
_entity_poly.pdbx_strand_id
1 'polypeptide(L)'
;MTVIVWNPDGSALFNYAKPEISNNDAWDAGGLKIEIIKPTEQVRTTFSGKALYMTDPTAMRDPGKAFKENPRKELTIDLIHDAVGPLYGHVGEEGDGNEFARSHTEQHMRVSGVLKLGDEDAISINGWGLRDHSWGPRYWQATPSYRWITGNFGDDLGMVITCGANGEGRGLFHEGEEIIRVEKAVLSTEYLENTLYHRNLSIDLDLADGRKRHLDGKVMGYIPLRNRRAGANTHVGEGMTEYTLDDGRKGYGLSEYLTQPDDQGLESERTE
;
A
#
# COMPACT_ATOMS: atom_id res chain seq x y z
N MET A 1 1.40 -2.35 14.30
CA MET A 1 0.39 -2.61 13.25
C MET A 1 -0.30 -1.31 12.87
N THR A 2 -0.75 -1.22 11.63
CA THR A 2 -1.50 -0.07 11.09
C THR A 2 -2.71 -0.59 10.33
N VAL A 3 -3.86 0.08 10.50
CA VAL A 3 -5.08 -0.15 9.70
C VAL A 3 -5.52 1.18 9.14
N ILE A 4 -5.71 1.25 7.84
CA ILE A 4 -6.17 2.45 7.14
C ILE A 4 -7.39 2.06 6.30
N VAL A 5 -8.45 2.86 6.38
CA VAL A 5 -9.63 2.76 5.52
C VAL A 5 -9.88 4.12 4.91
N TRP A 6 -9.80 4.23 3.59
CA TRP A 6 -10.20 5.43 2.86
C TRP A 6 -11.68 5.34 2.50
N ASN A 7 -12.41 6.39 2.80
CA ASN A 7 -13.82 6.48 2.45
C ASN A 7 -13.99 7.19 1.09
N PRO A 8 -15.08 6.91 0.38
CA PRO A 8 -15.36 7.55 -0.92
C PRO A 8 -15.50 9.08 -0.87
N ASP A 9 -15.82 9.65 0.32
CA ASP A 9 -15.93 11.10 0.54
C ASP A 9 -14.58 11.79 0.79
N GLY A 10 -13.47 11.04 0.72
CA GLY A 10 -12.12 11.54 0.96
C GLY A 10 -11.67 11.52 2.43
N SER A 11 -12.58 11.19 3.36
CA SER A 11 -12.20 10.96 4.76
C SER A 11 -11.47 9.63 4.94
N ALA A 12 -10.81 9.44 6.07
CA ALA A 12 -10.18 8.16 6.38
C ALA A 12 -10.30 7.77 7.86
N LEU A 13 -10.25 6.46 8.08
CA LEU A 13 -10.05 5.88 9.40
C LEU A 13 -8.61 5.38 9.51
N PHE A 14 -8.01 5.66 10.64
CA PHE A 14 -6.62 5.30 10.90
C PHE A 14 -6.48 4.69 12.28
N ASN A 15 -5.92 3.51 12.36
CA ASN A 15 -5.48 2.93 13.63
C ASN A 15 -4.00 2.61 13.55
N TYR A 16 -3.28 2.98 14.58
CA TYR A 16 -1.90 2.60 14.80
C TYR A 16 -1.73 2.08 16.22
N ALA A 17 -1.14 0.92 16.33
CA ALA A 17 -0.80 0.34 17.62
C ALA A 17 0.59 -0.31 17.59
N LYS A 18 1.27 -0.27 18.74
CA LYS A 18 2.56 -0.91 18.97
C LYS A 18 2.41 -1.90 20.13
N PRO A 19 1.63 -2.97 19.95
CA PRO A 19 1.40 -3.93 21.02
C PRO A 19 2.68 -4.68 21.35
N GLU A 20 2.79 -5.13 22.59
CA GLU A 20 3.76 -6.16 22.94
C GLU A 20 3.30 -7.49 22.34
N ILE A 21 4.20 -8.16 21.63
CA ILE A 21 3.95 -9.45 21.01
C ILE A 21 4.92 -10.48 21.59
N SER A 22 4.39 -11.62 21.99
CA SER A 22 5.16 -12.76 22.52
C SER A 22 5.38 -13.87 21.50
N ASN A 23 4.63 -13.84 20.40
CA ASN A 23 4.72 -14.79 19.31
C ASN A 23 4.68 -14.06 17.97
N ASN A 24 5.81 -14.01 17.28
CA ASN A 24 5.95 -13.35 15.98
C ASN A 24 5.20 -14.07 14.86
N ASP A 25 4.85 -15.35 15.06
CA ASP A 25 4.17 -16.18 14.05
C ASP A 25 2.63 -16.12 14.18
N ALA A 26 2.12 -15.47 15.23
CA ALA A 26 0.67 -15.47 15.47
C ALA A 26 -0.11 -14.51 14.57
N TRP A 27 0.50 -13.46 14.05
CA TRP A 27 -0.15 -12.40 13.26
C TRP A 27 -1.46 -11.89 13.89
N ASP A 28 -1.47 -11.81 15.20
CA ASP A 28 -2.59 -11.38 16.03
C ASP A 28 -2.08 -10.36 17.04
N ALA A 29 -2.36 -9.09 16.78
CA ALA A 29 -1.86 -8.02 17.59
C ALA A 29 -2.71 -6.75 17.49
N GLY A 30 -3.03 -6.12 18.62
CA GLY A 30 -3.67 -4.81 18.66
C GLY A 30 -5.07 -4.75 18.05
N GLY A 31 -5.78 -5.88 18.03
CA GLY A 31 -7.11 -6.01 17.44
C GLY A 31 -7.11 -6.42 15.96
N LEU A 32 -5.95 -6.44 15.30
CA LEU A 32 -5.79 -6.97 13.95
C LEU A 32 -5.34 -8.44 14.03
N LYS A 33 -6.03 -9.31 13.33
CA LYS A 33 -5.65 -10.70 13.13
C LYS A 33 -5.64 -11.04 11.66
N ILE A 34 -4.58 -11.71 11.20
CA ILE A 34 -4.46 -12.30 9.88
C ILE A 34 -4.37 -13.82 10.07
N GLU A 35 -5.29 -14.53 9.47
CA GLU A 35 -5.44 -15.99 9.60
C GLU A 35 -5.27 -16.65 8.23
N ILE A 36 -4.29 -17.51 8.10
CA ILE A 36 -4.07 -18.30 6.88
C ILE A 36 -5.04 -19.48 6.93
N ILE A 37 -6.12 -19.40 6.15
CA ILE A 37 -7.13 -20.46 6.05
C ILE A 37 -6.58 -21.58 5.17
N LYS A 38 -6.03 -21.21 4.01
CA LYS A 38 -5.37 -22.15 3.10
C LYS A 38 -4.14 -21.47 2.51
N PRO A 39 -2.93 -21.99 2.74
CA PRO A 39 -1.70 -21.38 2.27
C PRO A 39 -1.75 -21.09 0.77
N THR A 40 -1.35 -19.86 0.39
CA THR A 40 -1.33 -19.33 -0.98
C THR A 40 -2.68 -19.25 -1.71
N GLU A 41 -3.77 -19.65 -1.06
CA GLU A 41 -5.09 -19.63 -1.66
C GLU A 41 -6.08 -18.73 -0.92
N GLN A 42 -6.12 -18.80 0.42
CA GLN A 42 -7.11 -18.04 1.18
C GLN A 42 -6.57 -17.51 2.51
N VAL A 43 -6.83 -16.26 2.77
CA VAL A 43 -6.48 -15.56 4.01
C VAL A 43 -7.71 -14.83 4.54
N ARG A 44 -7.89 -14.81 5.86
CA ARG A 44 -8.89 -13.98 6.53
C ARG A 44 -8.19 -12.88 7.31
N THR A 45 -8.68 -11.65 7.17
CA THR A 45 -8.24 -10.50 7.95
C THR A 45 -9.40 -9.98 8.78
N THR A 46 -9.21 -9.91 10.10
CA THR A 46 -10.19 -9.30 11.00
C THR A 46 -9.54 -8.16 11.77
N PHE A 47 -10.33 -7.12 12.03
CA PHE A 47 -9.95 -6.04 12.92
C PHE A 47 -11.12 -5.66 13.82
N SER A 48 -10.83 -5.37 15.09
CA SER A 48 -11.79 -4.81 16.02
C SER A 48 -11.08 -3.83 16.95
N GLY A 49 -11.47 -2.56 16.87
CA GLY A 49 -10.84 -1.51 17.68
C GLY A 49 -11.29 -0.11 17.31
N LYS A 50 -10.72 0.87 18.02
CA LYS A 50 -10.99 2.29 17.75
C LYS A 50 -10.04 2.83 16.69
N ALA A 51 -10.59 3.43 15.65
CA ALA A 51 -9.83 4.13 14.62
C ALA A 51 -10.09 5.65 14.71
N LEU A 52 -9.04 6.42 14.44
CA LEU A 52 -9.12 7.86 14.30
C LEU A 52 -9.91 8.18 13.03
N TYR A 53 -10.97 8.97 13.12
CA TYR A 53 -11.73 9.41 11.96
C TYR A 53 -11.27 10.81 11.56
N MET A 54 -10.73 10.93 10.36
CA MET A 54 -10.20 12.18 9.82
C MET A 54 -10.97 12.59 8.57
N THR A 55 -11.59 13.76 8.59
CA THR A 55 -12.19 14.36 7.40
C THR A 55 -11.16 14.82 6.39
N ASP A 56 -9.95 15.16 6.87
CA ASP A 56 -8.78 15.43 6.07
C ASP A 56 -7.62 14.51 6.53
N PRO A 57 -7.35 13.41 5.80
CA PRO A 57 -6.30 12.46 6.16
C PRO A 57 -4.88 13.06 6.12
N THR A 58 -4.67 14.18 5.42
CA THR A 58 -3.38 14.87 5.39
C THR A 58 -3.00 15.47 6.75
N ALA A 59 -3.95 15.55 7.70
CA ALA A 59 -3.67 15.89 9.10
C ALA A 59 -2.60 14.98 9.73
N MET A 60 -2.39 13.76 9.20
CA MET A 60 -1.32 12.85 9.64
C MET A 60 0.10 13.37 9.38
N ARG A 61 0.27 14.47 8.67
CA ARG A 61 1.57 15.20 8.64
C ARG A 61 2.04 15.60 10.04
N ASP A 62 1.11 15.86 10.97
CA ASP A 62 1.36 16.03 12.39
C ASP A 62 0.57 14.99 13.20
N PRO A 63 1.11 13.78 13.40
CA PRO A 63 0.40 12.71 14.11
C PRO A 63 -0.01 13.11 15.52
N GLY A 64 0.84 13.89 16.23
CA GLY A 64 0.55 14.33 17.59
C GLY A 64 -0.74 15.17 17.66
N LYS A 65 -0.88 16.09 16.72
CA LYS A 65 -2.08 16.93 16.58
C LYS A 65 -3.26 16.11 16.07
N ALA A 66 -3.06 15.30 15.04
CA ALA A 66 -4.11 14.48 14.46
C ALA A 66 -4.78 13.56 15.50
N PHE A 67 -3.98 12.85 16.31
CA PHE A 67 -4.49 11.98 17.37
C PHE A 67 -5.20 12.70 18.51
N LYS A 68 -4.90 13.99 18.73
CA LYS A 68 -5.51 14.82 19.77
C LYS A 68 -6.84 15.44 19.33
N GLU A 69 -6.92 15.88 18.06
CA GLU A 69 -8.00 16.74 17.58
C GLU A 69 -9.11 15.99 16.83
N ASN A 70 -8.83 14.79 16.33
CA ASN A 70 -9.82 14.03 15.58
C ASN A 70 -10.55 13.01 16.47
N PRO A 71 -11.84 12.78 16.23
CA PRO A 71 -12.63 11.81 16.98
C PRO A 71 -12.20 10.37 16.65
N ARG A 72 -12.58 9.45 17.53
CA ARG A 72 -12.40 8.01 17.29
C ARG A 72 -13.75 7.35 17.13
N LYS A 73 -13.83 6.44 16.17
CA LYS A 73 -14.98 5.57 15.91
C LYS A 73 -14.58 4.11 16.16
N GLU A 74 -15.51 3.31 16.65
CA GLU A 74 -15.35 1.85 16.65
C GLU A 74 -15.33 1.38 15.20
N LEU A 75 -14.39 0.50 14.89
CA LEU A 75 -14.21 -0.09 13.56
C LEU A 75 -14.12 -1.59 13.71
N THR A 76 -14.96 -2.32 12.98
CA THR A 76 -14.81 -3.76 12.80
C THR A 76 -14.67 -4.09 11.34
N ILE A 77 -13.77 -5.02 11.02
CA ILE A 77 -13.50 -5.53 9.68
C ILE A 77 -13.46 -7.04 9.76
N ASP A 78 -14.10 -7.70 8.81
CA ASP A 78 -14.01 -9.15 8.61
C ASP A 78 -14.00 -9.43 7.11
N LEU A 79 -12.81 -9.75 6.58
CA LEU A 79 -12.56 -9.91 5.16
C LEU A 79 -11.95 -11.26 4.87
N ILE A 80 -12.46 -11.92 3.84
CA ILE A 80 -11.85 -13.09 3.21
C ILE A 80 -11.14 -12.62 1.94
N HIS A 81 -9.93 -13.11 1.75
CA HIS A 81 -9.10 -12.85 0.59
C HIS A 81 -8.84 -14.17 -0.12
N ASP A 82 -9.33 -14.32 -1.34
CA ASP A 82 -9.16 -15.47 -2.20
C ASP A 82 -8.15 -15.15 -3.31
N ALA A 83 -7.15 -15.99 -3.52
CA ALA A 83 -6.15 -15.80 -4.56
C ALA A 83 -6.81 -15.80 -5.95
N VAL A 84 -6.49 -14.81 -6.78
CA VAL A 84 -6.94 -14.69 -8.18
C VAL A 84 -5.79 -14.63 -9.15
N GLY A 85 -4.56 -14.51 -8.67
CA GLY A 85 -3.35 -14.51 -9.47
C GLY A 85 -2.26 -15.40 -8.85
N PRO A 86 -1.20 -15.66 -9.61
CA PRO A 86 -0.07 -16.45 -9.12
C PRO A 86 0.67 -15.74 -7.98
N LEU A 87 1.30 -16.52 -7.10
CA LEU A 87 2.25 -16.01 -6.13
C LEU A 87 3.56 -15.65 -6.82
N TYR A 88 4.08 -14.47 -6.61
CA TYR A 88 5.35 -14.01 -7.15
C TYR A 88 6.21 -13.34 -6.09
N GLY A 89 7.48 -13.12 -6.41
CA GLY A 89 8.46 -12.52 -5.51
C GLY A 89 9.69 -13.40 -5.35
N HIS A 90 10.39 -13.23 -4.23
CA HIS A 90 11.60 -13.98 -3.94
C HIS A 90 11.63 -14.46 -2.49
N VAL A 91 12.31 -15.57 -2.27
CA VAL A 91 12.65 -16.09 -0.96
C VAL A 91 14.16 -16.20 -0.87
N GLY A 92 14.78 -15.36 -0.03
CA GLY A 92 16.22 -15.35 0.19
C GLY A 92 16.62 -16.24 1.36
N GLU A 93 17.71 -16.98 1.21
CA GLU A 93 18.23 -17.84 2.28
C GLU A 93 19.05 -17.06 3.30
N GLU A 94 20.04 -16.30 2.82
CA GLU A 94 20.85 -15.38 3.64
C GLU A 94 21.09 -14.09 2.87
N GLY A 95 21.04 -12.95 3.56
CA GLY A 95 21.30 -11.63 3.01
C GLY A 95 22.63 -11.06 3.49
N ASP A 96 23.11 -10.03 2.83
CA ASP A 96 24.33 -9.30 3.19
C ASP A 96 24.14 -8.31 4.34
N GLY A 97 22.91 -8.20 4.87
CA GLY A 97 22.54 -7.29 5.95
C GLY A 97 22.15 -5.89 5.51
N ASN A 98 22.11 -5.61 4.20
CA ASN A 98 21.73 -4.33 3.63
C ASN A 98 20.45 -4.41 2.78
N GLU A 99 19.85 -5.56 2.68
CA GLU A 99 18.62 -5.77 1.92
C GLU A 99 17.42 -5.03 2.53
N PHE A 100 16.59 -4.46 1.69
CA PHE A 100 15.32 -3.85 2.11
C PHE A 100 14.34 -4.89 2.68
N ALA A 101 14.29 -6.08 2.07
CA ALA A 101 13.62 -7.26 2.58
C ALA A 101 14.32 -8.52 2.07
N ARG A 102 14.68 -9.46 2.98
CA ARG A 102 15.33 -10.71 2.60
C ARG A 102 14.42 -11.58 1.75
N SER A 103 13.18 -11.65 2.12
CA SER A 103 12.15 -12.38 1.39
C SER A 103 10.93 -11.50 1.25
N HIS A 104 10.32 -11.52 0.07
CA HIS A 104 9.17 -10.71 -0.26
C HIS A 104 8.33 -11.45 -1.30
N THR A 105 7.08 -11.69 -0.99
CA THR A 105 6.11 -12.31 -1.90
C THR A 105 4.83 -11.51 -1.94
N GLU A 106 4.25 -11.44 -3.12
CA GLU A 106 3.02 -10.69 -3.40
C GLU A 106 2.04 -11.57 -4.17
N GLN A 107 0.75 -11.33 -4.00
CA GLN A 107 -0.30 -12.07 -4.68
C GLN A 107 -1.58 -11.25 -4.75
N HIS A 108 -2.15 -11.14 -5.94
CA HIS A 108 -3.44 -10.50 -6.13
C HIS A 108 -4.57 -11.39 -5.61
N MET A 109 -5.53 -10.75 -4.94
CA MET A 109 -6.59 -11.42 -4.21
C MET A 109 -7.95 -10.80 -4.56
N ARG A 110 -8.99 -11.61 -4.65
CA ARG A 110 -10.37 -11.15 -4.53
C ARG A 110 -10.69 -10.97 -3.05
N VAL A 111 -11.41 -9.92 -2.72
CA VAL A 111 -11.74 -9.60 -1.33
C VAL A 111 -13.25 -9.52 -1.16
N SER A 112 -13.76 -10.23 -0.17
CA SER A 112 -15.17 -10.17 0.22
C SER A 112 -15.33 -10.12 1.73
N GLY A 113 -16.41 -9.54 2.21
CA GLY A 113 -16.69 -9.49 3.63
C GLY A 113 -17.47 -8.25 4.06
N VAL A 114 -17.22 -7.78 5.26
CA VAL A 114 -17.94 -6.66 5.86
C VAL A 114 -17.01 -5.72 6.61
N LEU A 115 -17.40 -4.45 6.59
CA LEU A 115 -16.82 -3.39 7.41
C LEU A 115 -17.96 -2.70 8.15
N LYS A 116 -17.76 -2.35 9.43
CA LYS A 116 -18.75 -1.64 10.23
C LYS A 116 -18.11 -0.52 11.05
N LEU A 117 -18.79 0.62 11.10
CA LEU A 117 -18.42 1.80 11.86
C LEU A 117 -19.40 2.00 13.03
N GLY A 118 -18.96 1.73 14.25
CA GLY A 118 -19.79 1.87 15.43
C GLY A 118 -21.11 1.14 15.30
N ASP A 119 -22.20 1.89 15.48
CA ASP A 119 -23.57 1.36 15.37
C ASP A 119 -24.19 1.55 13.98
N GLU A 120 -23.41 2.06 13.00
CA GLU A 120 -23.85 2.21 11.61
C GLU A 120 -24.12 0.84 10.95
N ASP A 121 -24.89 0.82 9.87
CA ASP A 121 -25.11 -0.41 9.10
C ASP A 121 -23.81 -0.96 8.56
N ALA A 122 -23.70 -2.28 8.50
CA ALA A 122 -22.54 -2.94 7.95
C ALA A 122 -22.43 -2.70 6.44
N ILE A 123 -21.25 -2.31 6.00
CA ILE A 123 -20.91 -2.12 4.60
C ILE A 123 -20.40 -3.45 4.04
N SER A 124 -21.08 -3.96 3.02
CA SER A 124 -20.62 -5.14 2.29
C SER A 124 -19.45 -4.78 1.40
N ILE A 125 -18.36 -5.53 1.53
CA ILE A 125 -17.16 -5.40 0.72
C ILE A 125 -17.14 -6.50 -0.33
N ASN A 126 -16.90 -6.11 -1.59
CA ASN A 126 -16.66 -7.00 -2.70
C ASN A 126 -15.73 -6.28 -3.67
N GLY A 127 -14.48 -6.70 -3.75
CA GLY A 127 -13.45 -6.02 -4.52
C GLY A 127 -12.18 -6.84 -4.65
N TRP A 128 -11.07 -6.17 -4.83
CA TRP A 128 -9.76 -6.79 -5.01
C TRP A 128 -8.73 -6.13 -4.11
N GLY A 129 -7.63 -6.84 -3.88
CA GLY A 129 -6.53 -6.39 -3.08
C GLY A 129 -5.23 -7.09 -3.44
N LEU A 130 -4.19 -6.76 -2.74
CA LEU A 130 -2.89 -7.40 -2.82
C LEU A 130 -2.51 -7.93 -1.44
N ARG A 131 -2.10 -9.20 -1.39
CA ARG A 131 -1.34 -9.72 -0.27
C ARG A 131 0.13 -9.42 -0.50
N ASP A 132 0.70 -8.62 0.36
CA ASP A 132 2.14 -8.38 0.45
C ASP A 132 2.67 -9.06 1.72
N HIS A 133 3.69 -9.87 1.59
CA HIS A 133 4.33 -10.51 2.72
C HIS A 133 5.85 -10.49 2.58
N SER A 134 6.49 -9.79 3.49
CA SER A 134 7.94 -9.76 3.60
C SER A 134 8.42 -10.22 4.97
N TRP A 135 9.56 -10.90 5.01
CA TRP A 135 10.19 -11.32 6.26
C TRP A 135 11.72 -11.24 6.20
N GLY A 136 12.34 -11.30 7.36
CA GLY A 136 13.75 -11.04 7.55
C GLY A 136 14.00 -9.61 8.04
N PRO A 137 15.27 -9.20 8.12
CA PRO A 137 15.62 -7.84 8.49
C PRO A 137 15.06 -6.82 7.49
N ARG A 138 14.60 -5.67 7.98
CA ARG A 138 14.14 -4.55 7.17
C ARG A 138 14.89 -3.28 7.54
N TYR A 139 15.62 -2.75 6.61
CA TYR A 139 16.41 -1.54 6.77
C TYR A 139 15.77 -0.40 5.96
N TRP A 140 14.87 0.35 6.60
CA TRP A 140 14.14 1.44 5.95
C TRP A 140 15.04 2.50 5.31
N GLN A 141 16.25 2.67 5.84
CA GLN A 141 17.23 3.62 5.33
C GLN A 141 18.13 3.05 4.23
N ALA A 142 18.02 1.76 3.92
CA ALA A 142 18.82 1.14 2.86
C ALA A 142 18.41 1.63 1.45
N THR A 143 17.18 2.09 1.30
CA THR A 143 16.67 2.61 0.03
C THR A 143 16.40 4.10 0.16
N PRO A 144 17.06 4.96 -0.63
CA PRO A 144 16.86 6.42 -0.60
C PRO A 144 15.41 6.80 -0.92
N SER A 145 14.85 6.16 -1.93
CA SER A 145 13.44 6.33 -2.29
C SER A 145 12.96 5.21 -3.19
N TYR A 146 11.66 4.95 -3.17
CA TYR A 146 10.97 4.13 -4.16
C TYR A 146 9.54 4.63 -4.38
N ARG A 147 8.95 4.17 -5.47
CA ARG A 147 7.53 4.29 -5.81
C ARG A 147 7.02 2.88 -6.06
N TRP A 148 6.19 2.39 -5.15
CA TRP A 148 5.56 1.07 -5.26
C TRP A 148 4.10 1.27 -5.65
N ILE A 149 3.73 0.70 -6.78
CA ILE A 149 2.45 0.94 -7.44
C ILE A 149 1.80 -0.40 -7.70
N THR A 150 0.64 -0.61 -7.11
CA THR A 150 -0.14 -1.83 -7.27
C THR A 150 -1.48 -1.51 -7.89
N GLY A 151 -2.02 -2.41 -8.69
CA GLY A 151 -3.33 -2.23 -9.31
C GLY A 151 -4.01 -3.57 -9.56
N ASN A 152 -5.32 -3.58 -9.30
CA ASN A 152 -6.20 -4.71 -9.58
C ASN A 152 -7.27 -4.25 -10.57
N PHE A 153 -7.44 -4.98 -11.68
CA PHE A 153 -8.35 -4.64 -12.77
C PHE A 153 -9.39 -5.75 -13.01
N GLY A 154 -9.70 -6.51 -12.01
CA GLY A 154 -10.57 -7.68 -12.05
C GLY A 154 -9.86 -8.93 -11.53
N ASP A 155 -10.45 -10.11 -11.78
CA ASP A 155 -9.86 -11.39 -11.39
C ASP A 155 -8.72 -11.82 -12.31
N ASP A 156 -8.71 -11.28 -13.52
CA ASP A 156 -7.86 -11.72 -14.62
C ASP A 156 -6.64 -10.82 -14.86
N LEU A 157 -6.58 -9.66 -14.19
CA LEU A 157 -5.50 -8.71 -14.43
C LEU A 157 -5.10 -7.96 -13.17
N GLY A 158 -3.82 -8.01 -12.85
CA GLY A 158 -3.21 -7.24 -11.80
C GLY A 158 -1.81 -6.78 -12.16
N MET A 159 -1.32 -5.76 -11.46
CA MET A 159 0.03 -5.25 -11.66
C MET A 159 0.72 -4.90 -10.35
N VAL A 160 2.05 -5.01 -10.38
CA VAL A 160 2.94 -4.41 -9.38
C VAL A 160 4.13 -3.80 -10.11
N ILE A 161 4.40 -2.54 -9.83
CA ILE A 161 5.48 -1.77 -10.44
C ILE A 161 6.27 -1.07 -9.35
N THR A 162 7.58 -1.15 -9.43
CA THR A 162 8.49 -0.43 -8.54
C THR A 162 9.40 0.46 -9.36
N CYS A 163 9.37 1.77 -9.05
CA CYS A 163 10.24 2.76 -9.67
C CYS A 163 11.15 3.41 -8.64
N GLY A 164 12.31 3.85 -9.08
CA GLY A 164 13.20 4.73 -8.31
C GLY A 164 12.72 6.19 -8.33
N ALA A 165 13.49 7.06 -7.67
CA ALA A 165 13.22 8.50 -7.64
C ALA A 165 13.22 9.18 -9.02
N ASN A 166 14.01 8.64 -9.96
CA ASN A 166 14.07 9.11 -11.35
C ASN A 166 12.83 8.74 -12.19
N GLY A 167 11.88 8.02 -11.61
CA GLY A 167 10.69 7.52 -12.30
C GLY A 167 10.90 6.28 -13.16
N GLU A 168 12.13 5.78 -13.29
CA GLU A 168 12.41 4.55 -14.02
C GLU A 168 12.24 3.33 -13.13
N GLY A 169 11.65 2.26 -13.67
CA GLY A 169 11.35 1.08 -12.89
C GLY A 169 11.10 -0.18 -13.71
N ARG A 170 10.66 -1.19 -12.99
CA ARG A 170 10.31 -2.52 -13.47
C ARG A 170 9.11 -3.04 -12.68
N GLY A 171 8.59 -4.19 -13.09
CA GLY A 171 7.49 -4.81 -12.38
C GLY A 171 6.97 -6.04 -13.10
N LEU A 172 5.72 -6.30 -12.84
CA LEU A 172 4.99 -7.38 -13.49
C LEU A 172 3.52 -7.03 -13.68
N PHE A 173 2.93 -7.70 -14.66
CA PHE A 173 1.50 -7.96 -14.78
C PHE A 173 1.27 -9.45 -14.54
N HIS A 174 0.11 -9.82 -14.01
CA HIS A 174 -0.45 -11.13 -14.23
C HIS A 174 -1.67 -11.01 -15.14
N GLU A 175 -1.79 -11.89 -16.10
CA GLU A 175 -2.98 -12.07 -16.95
C GLU A 175 -3.47 -13.51 -16.73
N GLY A 176 -4.53 -13.69 -15.93
CA GLY A 176 -4.89 -14.99 -15.39
C GLY A 176 -3.74 -15.58 -14.56
N GLU A 177 -3.29 -16.78 -14.94
CA GLU A 177 -2.16 -17.48 -14.28
C GLU A 177 -0.78 -17.10 -14.84
N GLU A 178 -0.73 -16.29 -15.91
CA GLU A 178 0.53 -15.91 -16.56
C GLU A 178 1.12 -14.65 -15.93
N ILE A 179 2.43 -14.70 -15.60
CA ILE A 179 3.19 -13.55 -15.16
C ILE A 179 3.98 -12.98 -16.35
N ILE A 180 3.69 -11.73 -16.67
CA ILE A 180 4.37 -10.98 -17.74
C ILE A 180 5.23 -9.90 -17.07
N ARG A 181 6.54 -9.98 -17.28
CA ARG A 181 7.46 -8.99 -16.72
C ARG A 181 7.30 -7.64 -17.39
N VAL A 182 7.35 -6.58 -16.62
CA VAL A 182 7.57 -5.21 -17.08
C VAL A 182 9.07 -4.97 -17.09
N GLU A 183 9.65 -4.90 -18.30
CA GLU A 183 11.09 -4.71 -18.47
C GLU A 183 11.50 -3.26 -18.25
N LYS A 184 10.59 -2.35 -18.59
CA LYS A 184 10.78 -0.92 -18.36
C LYS A 184 9.47 -0.27 -17.97
N ALA A 185 9.49 0.51 -16.90
CA ALA A 185 8.46 1.45 -16.52
C ALA A 185 9.02 2.87 -16.50
N VAL A 186 8.23 3.82 -16.98
CA VAL A 186 8.54 5.25 -16.89
C VAL A 186 7.36 5.95 -16.23
N LEU A 187 7.56 6.32 -14.97
CA LEU A 187 6.55 6.97 -14.14
C LEU A 187 6.75 8.48 -14.16
N SER A 188 5.69 9.20 -14.48
CA SER A 188 5.54 10.63 -14.27
C SER A 188 4.56 10.88 -13.14
N THR A 189 4.87 11.82 -12.26
CA THR A 189 4.04 12.13 -11.09
C THR A 189 3.76 13.62 -11.00
N GLU A 190 2.49 13.95 -10.83
CA GLU A 190 2.05 15.28 -10.42
C GLU A 190 1.89 15.31 -8.90
N TYR A 191 2.55 16.27 -8.26
CA TYR A 191 2.45 16.49 -6.81
C TYR A 191 1.56 17.68 -6.49
N LEU A 192 0.98 17.66 -5.30
CA LEU A 192 0.38 18.88 -4.74
C LEU A 192 1.49 19.90 -4.48
N GLU A 193 1.23 21.14 -4.87
CA GLU A 193 2.21 22.21 -4.82
C GLU A 193 2.89 22.32 -3.45
N ASN A 194 4.22 22.40 -3.45
CA ASN A 194 5.09 22.49 -2.27
C ASN A 194 4.98 21.31 -1.27
N THR A 195 4.55 20.15 -1.73
CA THR A 195 4.44 18.93 -0.90
C THR A 195 5.06 17.72 -1.57
N LEU A 196 5.20 16.61 -0.81
CA LEU A 196 5.50 15.27 -1.34
C LEU A 196 4.23 14.47 -1.69
N TYR A 197 3.04 15.11 -1.68
CA TYR A 197 1.77 14.42 -1.89
C TYR A 197 1.50 14.26 -3.37
N HIS A 198 1.60 13.04 -3.86
CA HIS A 198 1.28 12.74 -5.24
C HIS A 198 -0.23 12.73 -5.47
N ARG A 199 -0.65 13.24 -6.64
CA ARG A 199 -2.06 13.39 -7.02
C ARG A 199 -2.45 12.59 -8.24
N ASN A 200 -1.65 12.73 -9.29
CA ASN A 200 -1.86 12.04 -10.54
C ASN A 200 -0.57 11.34 -10.97
N LEU A 201 -0.73 10.20 -11.57
CA LEU A 201 0.35 9.35 -12.07
C LEU A 201 0.11 9.08 -13.56
N SER A 202 1.19 8.95 -14.31
CA SER A 202 1.14 8.47 -15.70
C SER A 202 2.32 7.53 -15.88
N ILE A 203 2.08 6.33 -16.38
CA ILE A 203 3.10 5.28 -16.47
C ILE A 203 3.09 4.65 -17.85
N ASP A 204 4.23 4.74 -18.55
CA ASP A 204 4.50 4.00 -19.76
C ASP A 204 5.26 2.72 -19.43
N LEU A 205 4.85 1.60 -20.04
CA LEU A 205 5.35 0.28 -19.75
C LEU A 205 5.76 -0.45 -21.02
N ASP A 206 6.96 -1.02 -21.03
CA ASP A 206 7.44 -2.00 -22.00
C ASP A 206 7.39 -3.39 -21.39
N LEU A 207 6.60 -4.30 -21.95
CA LEU A 207 6.43 -5.67 -21.45
C LEU A 207 7.40 -6.64 -22.14
N ALA A 208 7.76 -7.71 -21.47
CA ALA A 208 8.69 -8.73 -21.97
C ALA A 208 8.21 -9.47 -23.21
N ASP A 209 6.89 -9.49 -23.45
CA ASP A 209 6.28 -10.06 -24.65
C ASP A 209 6.24 -9.10 -25.85
N GLY A 210 6.82 -7.91 -25.70
CA GLY A 210 6.88 -6.87 -26.72
C GLY A 210 5.70 -5.90 -26.74
N ARG A 211 4.66 -6.13 -25.95
CA ARG A 211 3.55 -5.18 -25.80
C ARG A 211 4.00 -3.93 -25.07
N LYS A 212 3.34 -2.82 -25.40
CA LYS A 212 3.43 -1.58 -24.64
C LYS A 212 2.09 -1.32 -23.98
N ARG A 213 2.12 -0.82 -22.77
CA ARG A 213 0.93 -0.41 -22.04
C ARG A 213 1.12 0.99 -21.49
N HIS A 214 0.02 1.65 -21.31
CA HIS A 214 -0.04 2.95 -20.63
C HIS A 214 -1.14 2.93 -19.59
N LEU A 215 -0.90 3.57 -18.46
CA LEU A 215 -1.93 3.77 -17.47
C LEU A 215 -1.83 5.16 -16.85
N ASP A 216 -2.98 5.75 -16.61
CA ASP A 216 -3.14 6.94 -15.80
C ASP A 216 -3.69 6.57 -14.42
N GLY A 217 -3.18 7.21 -13.38
CA GLY A 217 -3.63 7.03 -12.01
C GLY A 217 -4.09 8.34 -11.38
N LYS A 218 -5.21 8.31 -10.69
CA LYS A 218 -5.74 9.41 -9.90
C LYS A 218 -5.81 9.00 -8.43
N VAL A 219 -5.07 9.71 -7.58
CA VAL A 219 -5.09 9.47 -6.12
C VAL A 219 -6.43 9.97 -5.56
N MET A 220 -7.21 9.06 -5.01
CA MET A 220 -8.55 9.31 -4.47
C MET A 220 -8.52 9.64 -2.98
N GLY A 221 -7.52 9.14 -2.27
CA GLY A 221 -7.29 9.41 -0.86
C GLY A 221 -5.79 9.30 -0.55
N TYR A 222 -5.28 10.16 0.31
CA TYR A 222 -3.86 10.24 0.62
C TYR A 222 -3.61 10.39 2.12
N ILE A 223 -2.67 9.62 2.65
CA ILE A 223 -2.21 9.75 4.04
C ILE A 223 -0.68 9.86 4.06
N PRO A 224 -0.10 10.94 4.61
CA PRO A 224 1.32 11.04 4.84
C PRO A 224 1.70 10.30 6.13
N LEU A 225 2.56 9.32 6.04
CA LEU A 225 3.13 8.62 7.17
C LEU A 225 4.60 8.99 7.36
N ARG A 226 5.10 8.84 8.58
CA ARG A 226 6.51 9.06 8.92
C ARG A 226 7.03 7.95 9.81
N ASN A 227 8.21 7.45 9.47
CA ASN A 227 9.00 6.60 10.35
C ASN A 227 10.21 7.39 10.86
N ARG A 228 10.28 7.60 12.16
CA ARG A 228 11.42 8.26 12.81
C ARG A 228 12.22 7.24 13.61
N ARG A 229 13.47 7.03 13.21
CA ARG A 229 14.37 6.10 13.87
C ARG A 229 15.81 6.65 13.87
N ALA A 230 16.44 6.68 15.03
CA ALA A 230 17.85 7.05 15.19
C ALA A 230 18.24 8.40 14.53
N GLY A 231 17.33 9.39 14.58
CA GLY A 231 17.55 10.71 13.98
C GLY A 231 17.21 10.81 12.47
N ALA A 232 16.98 9.70 11.82
CA ALA A 232 16.51 9.67 10.43
C ALA A 232 14.98 9.77 10.37
N ASN A 233 14.49 10.39 9.32
CA ASN A 233 13.07 10.54 9.04
C ASN A 233 12.76 9.98 7.66
N THR A 234 11.91 8.98 7.58
CA THR A 234 11.44 8.40 6.33
C THR A 234 10.00 8.83 6.12
N HIS A 235 9.70 9.45 4.99
CA HIS A 235 8.35 9.76 4.56
C HIS A 235 7.79 8.60 3.74
N VAL A 236 6.55 8.22 4.04
CA VAL A 236 5.80 7.24 3.28
C VAL A 236 4.44 7.85 2.95
N GLY A 237 4.23 8.15 1.69
CA GLY A 237 2.96 8.68 1.19
C GLY A 237 2.10 7.53 0.68
N GLU A 238 0.98 7.30 1.34
CA GLU A 238 0.04 6.24 1.00
C GLU A 238 -1.13 6.81 0.19
N GLY A 239 -1.16 6.49 -1.10
CA GLY A 239 -2.21 6.95 -2.01
C GLY A 239 -3.13 5.81 -2.44
N MET A 240 -4.41 5.85 -2.04
CA MET A 240 -5.45 5.02 -2.65
C MET A 240 -5.72 5.56 -4.05
N THR A 241 -5.46 4.77 -5.10
CA THR A 241 -5.41 5.26 -6.48
C THR A 241 -6.39 4.49 -7.38
N GLU A 242 -7.18 5.24 -8.15
CA GLU A 242 -7.92 4.72 -9.30
C GLU A 242 -7.02 4.79 -10.52
N TYR A 243 -6.86 3.67 -11.22
CA TYR A 243 -6.10 3.57 -12.47
C TYR A 243 -7.02 3.37 -13.66
N THR A 244 -6.60 3.91 -14.81
CA THR A 244 -7.23 3.67 -16.11
C THR A 244 -6.16 3.19 -17.07
N LEU A 245 -6.31 1.97 -17.61
CA LEU A 245 -5.44 1.42 -18.64
C LEU A 245 -5.76 2.01 -20.02
N ASP A 246 -4.82 1.89 -20.93
CA ASP A 246 -4.95 2.30 -22.35
C ASP A 246 -6.12 1.64 -23.11
N ASP A 247 -6.60 0.49 -22.64
CA ASP A 247 -7.80 -0.18 -23.16
C ASP A 247 -9.11 0.33 -22.51
N GLY A 248 -9.03 1.31 -21.60
CA GLY A 248 -10.16 1.89 -20.87
C GLY A 248 -10.57 1.11 -19.63
N ARG A 249 -9.92 0.01 -19.30
CA ARG A 249 -10.18 -0.78 -18.10
C ARG A 249 -9.78 0.01 -16.87
N LYS A 250 -10.69 0.06 -15.88
CA LYS A 250 -10.44 0.70 -14.60
C LYS A 250 -10.03 -0.32 -13.55
N GLY A 251 -9.10 0.10 -12.69
CA GLY A 251 -8.64 -0.68 -11.55
C GLY A 251 -8.34 0.20 -10.34
N TYR A 252 -8.08 -0.43 -9.23
CA TYR A 252 -7.76 0.24 -7.97
C TYR A 252 -6.57 -0.41 -7.30
N GLY A 253 -5.82 0.39 -6.56
CA GLY A 253 -4.68 -0.10 -5.79
C GLY A 253 -3.99 0.99 -5.01
N LEU A 254 -2.82 0.68 -4.52
CA LEU A 254 -2.01 1.59 -3.73
C LEU A 254 -0.90 2.18 -4.59
N SER A 255 -0.66 3.48 -4.43
CA SER A 255 0.57 4.15 -4.82
C SER A 255 1.29 4.57 -3.55
N GLU A 256 2.30 3.81 -3.17
CA GLU A 256 3.13 4.09 -2.00
C GLU A 256 4.44 4.75 -2.43
N TYR A 257 4.72 5.92 -1.88
CA TYR A 257 5.93 6.67 -2.16
C TYR A 257 6.78 6.81 -0.91
N LEU A 258 7.88 6.07 -0.86
CA LEU A 258 8.89 6.24 0.18
C LEU A 258 9.93 7.26 -0.28
N THR A 259 10.27 8.18 0.60
CA THR A 259 11.30 9.20 0.35
C THR A 259 12.07 9.49 1.64
N GLN A 260 13.40 9.46 1.55
CA GLN A 260 14.29 9.99 2.58
C GLN A 260 14.48 11.48 2.29
N PRO A 261 14.09 12.40 3.20
CA PRO A 261 14.05 13.84 2.89
C PRO A 261 15.39 14.43 2.43
N ASP A 262 16.49 13.94 2.97
CA ASP A 262 17.82 14.47 2.72
C ASP A 262 18.36 14.12 1.33
N ASP A 263 17.83 13.06 0.70
CA ASP A 263 18.33 12.54 -0.56
C ASP A 263 17.77 13.27 -1.80
N GLN A 264 16.72 14.07 -1.64
CA GLN A 264 16.03 14.68 -2.78
C GLN A 264 16.06 16.22 -2.80
N GLY A 265 16.65 16.86 -1.79
CA GLY A 265 16.58 18.32 -1.67
C GLY A 265 15.15 18.86 -1.56
N LEU A 266 14.17 17.99 -1.52
CA LEU A 266 12.80 18.33 -1.20
C LEU A 266 12.80 18.64 0.28
N GLU A 267 12.73 19.92 0.58
CA GLU A 267 12.44 20.33 1.94
C GLU A 267 11.19 19.58 2.35
N SER A 268 11.40 18.56 3.18
CA SER A 268 10.30 17.94 3.87
C SER A 268 9.42 19.07 4.35
N GLU A 269 8.10 18.86 4.31
CA GLU A 269 7.18 19.71 5.04
C GLU A 269 7.82 20.17 6.33
N ARG A 270 8.53 21.29 6.26
CA ARG A 270 8.97 21.97 7.45
C ARG A 270 7.70 22.50 8.05
N THR A 271 7.22 21.77 9.01
CA THR A 271 6.26 22.29 9.97
C THR A 271 6.93 23.49 10.62
N GLU A 272 6.50 24.69 10.25
CA GLU A 272 6.62 25.85 11.11
C GLU A 272 5.88 25.63 12.43
#